data_48be7e9587579b870f8939f9140dde95
#
_entry.id   48be7e9587579b870f8939f9140dde95
#
_cell.length_a   1.000
_cell.length_b   1.000
_cell.length_c   1.000
_cell.angle_alpha   90.00
_cell.angle_beta   90.00
_cell.angle_gamma   90.00
#
_symmetry.space_group_name_H-M   'P 1'
#
loop_
_entity.id
_entity.type
_entity.pdbx_description
1 polymer ?
#
loop_
_entity_poly.entity_id
_entity_poly.type
_entity_poly.pdbx_seq_one_letter_code
_entity_poly.pdbx_strand_id
1 'polypeptide(L)'
;KDIAVETTLGGLLSSILGDALLRGLVKNPNKLMDRALLWLHEQQVITLGKGLSVFRSAITVHLDPNGGNFTVKNFTPLEEHYAEQTIQTHVMAAYAEKGLERIDEAERLSADYFVLERDAFMRRWMPGRGIEFRRQATSQAWKTIVDSLGNTQQEQIVRDDREKTNVLVLAGPGSGKTRVLVHRIAYLVKINREDPNGILLLAYNRHAAAEIRERLRTLIGDEARFVTVSTIHSLAMRLVGATFSVGARAERLDFENILKDAVRLLRGDGMDKISRESLRETLIQGYRWLLVDEYQDVGPEEYALISEVAGRSLDDPDLHISLFAVGDDDQNIYSFSGASIRHIRQFEQDFSAKPVFLTQNYRSTGNIIKTANA
;
A
#
# COMPACT_ATOMS: atom_id res chain seq x y z
N LYS A 1 29.02 9.44 27.80
CA LYS A 1 28.66 8.98 26.42
C LYS A 1 27.65 7.85 26.62
N ASP A 2 26.39 8.17 26.46
CA ASP A 2 25.33 7.16 26.49
C ASP A 2 25.50 6.26 25.26
N ILE A 3 25.83 5.00 25.49
CA ILE A 3 25.89 4.00 24.43
C ILE A 3 24.50 3.42 24.31
N ALA A 4 23.76 3.84 23.28
CA ALA A 4 22.51 3.19 22.92
C ALA A 4 22.83 1.82 22.32
N VAL A 5 22.28 0.77 22.92
CA VAL A 5 22.40 -0.61 22.45
C VAL A 5 21.07 -0.98 21.78
N GLU A 6 21.13 -1.28 20.49
CA GLU A 6 19.97 -1.77 19.75
C GLU A 6 19.93 -3.30 19.80
N THR A 7 18.76 -3.86 20.10
CA THR A 7 18.55 -5.31 20.09
C THR A 7 17.19 -5.65 19.49
N THR A 8 16.99 -6.91 19.16
CA THR A 8 15.73 -7.43 18.61
C THR A 8 14.98 -8.24 19.65
N LEU A 9 13.66 -8.33 19.50
CA LEU A 9 12.80 -9.21 20.31
C LEU A 9 13.30 -10.67 20.30
N GLY A 10 13.69 -11.17 19.12
CA GLY A 10 14.23 -12.52 18.98
C GLY A 10 15.53 -12.71 19.75
N GLY A 11 16.42 -11.71 19.77
CA GLY A 11 17.66 -11.71 20.54
C GLY A 11 17.40 -11.77 22.04
N LEU A 12 16.47 -10.95 22.54
CA LEU A 12 16.08 -10.95 23.96
C LEU A 12 15.43 -12.28 24.37
N LEU A 13 14.53 -12.82 23.54
CA LEU A 13 13.90 -14.11 23.80
C LEU A 13 14.92 -15.23 23.84
N SER A 14 15.88 -15.25 22.91
CA SER A 14 16.97 -16.23 22.90
C SER A 14 17.84 -16.14 24.15
N SER A 15 18.10 -14.94 24.67
CA SER A 15 18.83 -14.73 25.92
C SER A 15 18.06 -15.27 27.12
N ILE A 16 16.75 -15.05 27.21
CA ILE A 16 15.91 -15.61 28.29
C ILE A 16 15.85 -17.13 28.21
N LEU A 17 15.72 -17.71 27.02
CA LEU A 17 15.67 -19.17 26.83
C LEU A 17 17.03 -19.85 27.01
N GLY A 18 18.13 -19.13 26.79
CA GLY A 18 19.49 -19.60 26.98
C GLY A 18 19.92 -19.61 28.45
N ASP A 19 19.28 -18.83 29.32
CA ASP A 19 19.55 -18.78 30.75
C ASP A 19 18.81 -19.91 31.50
N ALA A 20 19.56 -20.83 32.09
CA ALA A 20 18.99 -21.99 32.77
C ALA A 20 18.15 -21.63 34.01
N LEU A 21 18.48 -20.53 34.72
CA LEU A 21 17.75 -20.06 35.88
C LEU A 21 16.43 -19.40 35.46
N LEU A 22 16.48 -18.50 34.49
CA LEU A 22 15.29 -17.83 33.95
C LEU A 22 14.33 -18.83 33.30
N ARG A 23 14.85 -19.79 32.56
CA ARG A 23 14.08 -20.86 31.93
C ARG A 23 13.29 -21.71 32.92
N GLY A 24 13.86 -21.97 34.12
CA GLY A 24 13.16 -22.69 35.19
C GLY A 24 12.11 -21.90 35.94
N LEU A 25 12.26 -20.58 36.00
CA LEU A 25 11.36 -19.67 36.73
C LEU A 25 10.20 -19.15 35.89
N VAL A 26 10.38 -19.08 34.58
CA VAL A 26 9.43 -18.41 33.67
C VAL A 26 8.54 -19.40 32.95
N LYS A 27 7.25 -19.45 33.31
CA LYS A 27 6.27 -20.34 32.66
C LYS A 27 5.94 -19.91 31.23
N ASN A 28 6.00 -18.63 30.93
CA ASN A 28 5.71 -18.10 29.59
C ASN A 28 6.67 -16.93 29.26
N PRO A 29 7.80 -17.21 28.59
CA PRO A 29 8.82 -16.21 28.27
C PRO A 29 8.29 -15.04 27.42
N ASN A 30 7.42 -15.29 26.45
CA ASN A 30 6.85 -14.26 25.60
C ASN A 30 6.02 -13.26 26.43
N LYS A 31 5.13 -13.78 27.28
CA LYS A 31 4.27 -12.92 28.13
C LYS A 31 5.08 -12.14 29.19
N LEU A 32 6.16 -12.71 29.70
CA LEU A 32 7.07 -11.98 30.59
C LEU A 32 7.76 -10.86 29.84
N MET A 33 8.28 -11.16 28.65
CA MET A 33 9.00 -10.18 27.82
C MET A 33 8.11 -9.01 27.42
N ASP A 34 6.89 -9.30 26.95
CA ASP A 34 5.91 -8.26 26.61
C ASP A 34 5.65 -7.30 27.76
N ARG A 35 5.38 -7.85 28.96
CA ARG A 35 5.12 -7.04 30.14
C ARG A 35 6.35 -6.25 30.59
N ALA A 36 7.51 -6.86 30.57
CA ALA A 36 8.75 -6.22 31.01
C ALA A 36 9.14 -5.08 30.07
N LEU A 37 9.03 -5.28 28.76
CA LEU A 37 9.37 -4.25 27.76
C LEU A 37 8.38 -3.08 27.79
N LEU A 38 7.08 -3.33 27.93
CA LEU A 38 6.09 -2.27 28.11
C LEU A 38 6.36 -1.46 29.38
N TRP A 39 6.61 -2.13 30.49
CA TRP A 39 6.91 -1.47 31.75
C TRP A 39 8.19 -0.63 31.68
N LEU A 40 9.28 -1.16 31.10
CA LEU A 40 10.54 -0.45 30.90
C LEU A 40 10.37 0.77 29.97
N HIS A 41 9.52 0.63 28.95
CA HIS A 41 9.19 1.74 28.05
C HIS A 41 8.40 2.84 28.75
N GLU A 42 7.39 2.48 29.55
CA GLU A 42 6.61 3.40 30.37
C GLU A 42 7.48 4.14 31.40
N GLN A 43 8.50 3.45 31.94
CA GLN A 43 9.49 4.05 32.84
C GLN A 43 10.60 4.84 32.13
N GLN A 44 10.52 4.97 30.79
CA GLN A 44 11.52 5.68 29.96
C GLN A 44 12.96 5.10 30.04
N VAL A 45 13.09 3.84 30.47
CA VAL A 45 14.38 3.14 30.52
C VAL A 45 14.82 2.65 29.14
N ILE A 46 13.86 2.28 28.30
CA ILE A 46 14.08 1.87 26.90
C ILE A 46 13.14 2.61 25.97
N THR A 47 13.53 2.71 24.71
CA THR A 47 12.65 3.16 23.63
C THR A 47 12.31 1.96 22.76
N LEU A 48 11.02 1.63 22.66
CA LEU A 48 10.52 0.64 21.72
C LEU A 48 10.41 1.32 20.35
N GLY A 49 11.26 0.93 19.42
CA GLY A 49 11.24 1.42 18.03
C GLY A 49 10.00 0.91 17.28
N LYS A 50 10.16 0.34 16.10
CA LYS A 50 9.08 -0.18 15.24
C LYS A 50 8.22 -1.29 15.87
N GLY A 51 8.55 -1.76 17.06
CA GLY A 51 7.90 -2.86 17.76
C GLY A 51 6.58 -2.55 18.45
N LEU A 52 6.14 -1.29 18.54
CA LEU A 52 4.84 -0.97 19.16
C LEU A 52 3.64 -1.59 18.43
N SER A 53 3.77 -1.88 17.15
CA SER A 53 2.76 -2.61 16.39
C SER A 53 2.69 -4.11 16.75
N VAL A 54 3.78 -4.67 17.28
CA VAL A 54 3.87 -6.07 17.73
C VAL A 54 3.26 -6.24 19.12
N PHE A 55 3.26 -5.18 19.94
CA PHE A 55 2.70 -5.19 21.30
C PHE A 55 1.22 -4.79 21.38
N ARG A 56 0.55 -4.53 20.28
CA ARG A 56 -0.92 -4.58 20.28
C ARG A 56 -1.27 -6.00 20.67
N SER A 57 -1.91 -6.14 21.80
CA SER A 57 -2.43 -7.43 22.26
C SER A 57 -3.09 -8.12 21.08
N ALA A 58 -2.57 -9.27 20.68
CA ALA A 58 -3.26 -10.07 19.70
C ALA A 58 -4.68 -10.25 20.22
N ILE A 59 -5.67 -9.75 19.48
CA ILE A 59 -7.07 -9.96 19.84
C ILE A 59 -7.31 -11.44 19.57
N THR A 60 -7.41 -12.22 20.65
CA THR A 60 -7.84 -13.60 20.52
C THR A 60 -9.35 -13.59 20.34
N VAL A 61 -9.80 -13.83 19.12
CA VAL A 61 -11.21 -13.94 18.82
C VAL A 61 -11.62 -15.39 19.07
N HIS A 62 -12.46 -15.61 20.07
CA HIS A 62 -13.13 -16.89 20.27
C HIS A 62 -14.41 -16.87 19.44
N LEU A 63 -14.44 -17.65 18.37
CA LEU A 63 -15.66 -17.84 17.59
C LEU A 63 -16.56 -18.83 18.34
N ASP A 64 -17.76 -18.38 18.71
CA ASP A 64 -18.81 -19.28 19.16
C ASP A 64 -19.46 -19.94 17.94
N PRO A 65 -19.37 -21.27 17.77
CA PRO A 65 -20.00 -21.97 16.65
C PRO A 65 -21.52 -21.76 16.55
N ASN A 66 -22.15 -21.40 17.66
CA ASN A 66 -23.58 -21.11 17.74
C ASN A 66 -23.87 -19.60 17.75
N GLY A 67 -22.85 -18.77 17.63
CA GLY A 67 -22.98 -17.32 17.56
C GLY A 67 -23.68 -16.89 16.27
N GLY A 68 -24.50 -15.84 16.35
CA GLY A 68 -25.11 -15.21 15.18
C GLY A 68 -24.04 -14.52 14.30
N ASN A 69 -24.38 -14.28 13.05
CA ASN A 69 -23.51 -13.52 12.13
C ASN A 69 -23.28 -12.10 12.65
N PHE A 70 -22.03 -11.63 12.49
CA PHE A 70 -21.71 -10.23 12.76
C PHE A 70 -22.48 -9.32 11.80
N THR A 71 -22.99 -8.24 12.32
CA THR A 71 -23.64 -7.17 11.56
C THR A 71 -22.81 -5.89 11.64
N VAL A 72 -23.04 -4.95 10.74
CA VAL A 72 -22.38 -3.63 10.75
C VAL A 72 -22.47 -2.96 12.14
N LYS A 73 -23.61 -3.11 12.84
CA LYS A 73 -23.81 -2.57 14.19
C LYS A 73 -22.83 -3.10 15.24
N ASN A 74 -22.29 -4.29 15.06
CA ASN A 74 -21.32 -4.85 16.00
C ASN A 74 -19.96 -4.15 15.91
N PHE A 75 -19.68 -3.49 14.79
CA PHE A 75 -18.41 -2.76 14.55
C PHE A 75 -18.52 -1.26 14.84
N THR A 76 -19.72 -0.72 15.06
CA THR A 76 -19.94 0.70 15.37
C THR A 76 -19.03 1.22 16.50
N PRO A 77 -18.83 0.53 17.66
CA PRO A 77 -17.95 1.02 18.71
C PRO A 77 -16.47 1.13 18.28
N LEU A 78 -16.03 0.24 17.36
CA LEU A 78 -14.69 0.31 16.78
C LEU A 78 -14.56 1.50 15.82
N GLU A 79 -15.55 1.72 14.98
CA GLU A 79 -15.58 2.86 14.07
C GLU A 79 -15.58 4.20 14.84
N GLU A 80 -16.38 4.30 15.92
CA GLU A 80 -16.41 5.46 16.79
C GLU A 80 -15.06 5.70 17.47
N HIS A 81 -14.42 4.65 17.99
CA HIS A 81 -13.11 4.74 18.62
C HIS A 81 -12.03 5.24 17.65
N TYR A 82 -11.97 4.68 16.44
CA TYR A 82 -10.99 5.12 15.43
C TYR A 82 -11.29 6.53 14.90
N ALA A 83 -12.56 6.90 14.77
CA ALA A 83 -12.94 8.27 14.43
C ALA A 83 -12.50 9.28 15.48
N GLU A 84 -12.60 8.93 16.77
CA GLU A 84 -12.12 9.75 17.88
C GLU A 84 -10.60 9.92 17.86
N GLN A 85 -9.85 8.84 17.70
CA GLN A 85 -8.37 8.89 17.57
C GLN A 85 -7.93 9.77 16.39
N THR A 86 -8.66 9.72 15.29
CA THR A 86 -8.39 10.55 14.13
C THR A 86 -8.52 12.04 14.47
N ILE A 87 -9.60 12.41 15.15
CA ILE A 87 -9.83 13.79 15.56
C ILE A 87 -8.72 14.25 16.49
N GLN A 88 -8.36 13.45 17.50
CA GLN A 88 -7.26 13.77 18.42
C GLN A 88 -5.96 14.07 17.69
N THR A 89 -5.61 13.25 16.68
CA THR A 89 -4.40 13.48 15.87
C THR A 89 -4.43 14.83 15.16
N HIS A 90 -5.58 15.18 14.56
CA HIS A 90 -5.73 16.46 13.88
C HIS A 90 -5.73 17.65 14.83
N VAL A 91 -6.33 17.51 16.01
CA VAL A 91 -6.31 18.52 17.06
C VAL A 91 -4.88 18.77 17.53
N MET A 92 -4.10 17.72 17.76
CA MET A 92 -2.68 17.83 18.12
C MET A 92 -1.85 18.51 17.04
N ALA A 93 -2.08 18.17 15.76
CA ALA A 93 -1.40 18.82 14.65
C ALA A 93 -1.76 20.32 14.57
N ALA A 94 -3.03 20.67 14.69
CA ALA A 94 -3.49 22.05 14.68
C ALA A 94 -2.99 22.83 15.93
N TYR A 95 -2.89 22.19 17.08
CA TYR A 95 -2.29 22.76 18.28
C TYR A 95 -0.81 23.10 18.05
N ALA A 96 -0.04 22.18 17.46
CA ALA A 96 1.38 22.40 17.17
C ALA A 96 1.58 23.52 16.15
N GLU A 97 0.79 23.53 15.06
CA GLU A 97 0.85 24.57 14.01
C GLU A 97 0.56 25.96 14.61
N LYS A 98 -0.53 26.09 15.38
CA LYS A 98 -0.89 27.35 16.02
C LYS A 98 0.10 27.77 17.11
N GLY A 99 0.66 26.82 17.84
CA GLY A 99 1.65 27.10 18.87
C GLY A 99 2.95 27.67 18.32
N LEU A 100 3.33 27.32 17.09
CA LEU A 100 4.48 27.93 16.40
C LEU A 100 4.22 29.38 15.98
N GLU A 101 2.97 29.75 15.74
CA GLU A 101 2.58 31.10 15.35
C GLU A 101 2.18 31.95 16.54
N ARG A 102 1.25 31.43 17.37
CA ARG A 102 0.63 32.13 18.49
C ARG A 102 0.21 31.15 19.59
N ILE A 103 0.93 31.16 20.67
CA ILE A 103 0.71 30.23 21.79
C ILE A 103 -0.66 30.42 22.48
N ASP A 104 -1.17 31.65 22.54
CA ASP A 104 -2.48 31.98 23.10
C ASP A 104 -3.64 31.37 22.31
N GLU A 105 -3.49 31.23 21.01
CA GLU A 105 -4.48 30.53 20.17
C GLU A 105 -4.42 29.01 20.33
N ALA A 106 -3.24 28.44 20.49
CA ALA A 106 -3.07 27.03 20.78
C ALA A 106 -3.69 26.65 22.13
N GLU A 107 -3.47 27.48 23.17
CA GLU A 107 -4.08 27.27 24.48
C GLU A 107 -5.63 27.31 24.44
N ARG A 108 -6.20 28.24 23.67
CA ARG A 108 -7.65 28.33 23.47
C ARG A 108 -8.21 27.13 22.72
N LEU A 109 -7.50 26.66 21.67
CA LEU A 109 -7.87 25.46 20.93
C LEU A 109 -7.89 24.24 21.86
N SER A 110 -6.85 24.09 22.67
CA SER A 110 -6.77 23.01 23.65
C SER A 110 -7.89 23.07 24.69
N ALA A 111 -8.17 24.25 25.25
CA ALA A 111 -9.24 24.43 26.19
C ALA A 111 -10.63 24.10 25.58
N ASP A 112 -10.88 24.59 24.40
CA ASP A 112 -12.13 24.35 23.68
C ASP A 112 -12.32 22.88 23.30
N TYR A 113 -11.24 22.13 23.04
CA TYR A 113 -11.31 20.70 22.75
C TYR A 113 -11.91 19.89 23.92
N PHE A 114 -11.60 20.28 25.16
CA PHE A 114 -12.13 19.60 26.35
C PHE A 114 -13.50 20.11 26.82
N VAL A 115 -13.94 21.28 26.34
CA VAL A 115 -15.17 21.92 26.84
C VAL A 115 -16.30 21.91 25.82
N LEU A 116 -15.99 22.04 24.52
CA LEU A 116 -17.01 22.11 23.48
C LEU A 116 -17.45 20.72 23.02
N GLU A 117 -18.74 20.63 22.70
CA GLU A 117 -19.26 19.51 21.94
C GLU A 117 -18.54 19.39 20.60
N ARG A 118 -18.32 18.14 20.14
CA ARG A 118 -17.53 17.80 18.95
C ARG A 118 -17.86 18.65 17.73
N ASP A 119 -19.15 18.76 17.39
CA ASP A 119 -19.56 19.50 16.19
C ASP A 119 -19.37 21.03 16.34
N ALA A 120 -19.47 21.56 17.53
CA ALA A 120 -19.19 22.97 17.83
C ALA A 120 -17.68 23.25 17.72
N PHE A 121 -16.84 22.37 18.26
CA PHE A 121 -15.38 22.43 18.16
C PHE A 121 -14.95 22.40 16.68
N MET A 122 -15.48 21.45 15.92
CA MET A 122 -15.16 21.27 14.50
C MET A 122 -15.50 22.51 13.67
N ARG A 123 -16.69 23.06 13.87
CA ARG A 123 -17.11 24.30 13.16
C ARG A 123 -16.21 25.50 13.49
N ARG A 124 -15.77 25.61 14.73
CA ARG A 124 -14.96 26.74 15.21
C ARG A 124 -13.52 26.68 14.74
N TRP A 125 -12.87 25.54 14.95
CA TRP A 125 -11.43 25.39 14.79
C TRP A 125 -10.99 24.74 13.48
N MET A 126 -11.90 24.00 12.84
CA MET A 126 -11.60 23.22 11.65
C MET A 126 -12.71 23.34 10.58
N PRO A 127 -13.10 24.58 10.19
CA PRO A 127 -14.15 24.77 9.21
C PRO A 127 -13.77 24.18 7.85
N GLY A 128 -14.67 23.42 7.24
CA GLY A 128 -14.48 22.84 5.91
C GLY A 128 -13.66 21.52 5.88
N ARG A 129 -13.08 21.08 7.00
CA ARG A 129 -12.23 19.89 7.06
C ARG A 129 -12.97 18.57 7.32
N GLY A 130 -14.29 18.53 7.23
CA GLY A 130 -15.09 17.34 7.55
C GLY A 130 -14.75 16.08 6.73
N ILE A 131 -14.26 16.23 5.49
CA ILE A 131 -13.83 15.13 4.63
C ILE A 131 -12.47 14.58 5.11
N GLU A 132 -11.54 15.46 5.48
CA GLU A 132 -10.22 15.09 6.00
C GLU A 132 -10.33 14.27 7.29
N PHE A 133 -11.27 14.64 8.17
CA PHE A 133 -11.50 13.92 9.42
C PHE A 133 -12.02 12.51 9.22
N ARG A 134 -12.92 12.32 8.26
CA ARG A 134 -13.41 10.98 7.93
C ARG A 134 -12.30 10.09 7.35
N ARG A 135 -11.27 10.66 6.74
CA ARG A 135 -10.21 9.95 6.04
C ARG A 135 -8.87 9.90 6.76
N GLN A 136 -8.78 10.36 7.98
CA GLN A 136 -7.55 10.35 8.79
C GLN A 136 -6.34 11.07 8.14
N ALA A 137 -6.56 11.96 7.19
CA ALA A 137 -5.52 12.67 6.46
C ALA A 137 -5.21 14.04 7.04
N THR A 138 -3.95 14.47 6.99
CA THR A 138 -3.59 15.86 7.28
C THR A 138 -3.96 16.76 6.11
N SER A 139 -4.29 18.03 6.38
CA SER A 139 -4.55 19.04 5.35
C SER A 139 -3.39 19.17 4.36
N GLN A 140 -2.16 19.10 4.85
CA GLN A 140 -0.97 19.16 4.02
C GLN A 140 -0.84 17.96 3.09
N ALA A 141 -1.08 16.74 3.59
CA ALA A 141 -1.06 15.54 2.76
C ALA A 141 -2.13 15.62 1.65
N TRP A 142 -3.33 16.09 1.99
CA TRP A 142 -4.39 16.29 1.01
C TRP A 142 -3.98 17.26 -0.09
N LYS A 143 -3.49 18.45 0.28
CA LYS A 143 -2.99 19.47 -0.67
C LYS A 143 -1.91 18.94 -1.59
N THR A 144 -0.94 18.21 -1.01
CA THR A 144 0.20 17.69 -1.78
C THR A 144 -0.19 16.52 -2.69
N ILE A 145 -1.10 15.67 -2.26
CA ILE A 145 -1.42 14.42 -2.97
C ILE A 145 -2.61 14.59 -3.90
N VAL A 146 -3.64 15.33 -3.48
CA VAL A 146 -4.88 15.46 -4.24
C VAL A 146 -4.95 16.80 -4.97
N ASP A 147 -4.94 17.93 -4.25
CA ASP A 147 -5.15 19.25 -4.84
C ASP A 147 -4.05 19.64 -5.83
N SER A 148 -2.83 19.16 -5.60
CA SER A 148 -1.70 19.41 -6.51
C SER A 148 -1.89 18.82 -7.91
N LEU A 149 -2.79 17.86 -8.09
CA LEU A 149 -3.10 17.29 -9.40
C LEU A 149 -3.70 18.36 -10.33
N GLY A 150 -4.53 19.25 -9.80
CA GLY A 150 -5.14 20.37 -10.54
C GLY A 150 -5.99 19.91 -11.73
N ASN A 151 -6.47 18.67 -11.70
CA ASN A 151 -7.31 18.08 -12.74
C ASN A 151 -8.34 17.14 -12.12
N THR A 152 -9.61 17.46 -12.31
CA THR A 152 -10.73 16.75 -11.70
C THR A 152 -10.78 15.26 -12.07
N GLN A 153 -10.41 14.89 -13.31
CA GLN A 153 -10.36 13.48 -13.72
C GLN A 153 -9.26 12.73 -12.97
N GLN A 154 -8.05 13.32 -12.90
CA GLN A 154 -6.93 12.71 -12.13
C GLN A 154 -7.29 12.60 -10.65
N GLU A 155 -7.89 13.63 -10.06
CA GLU A 155 -8.33 13.63 -8.67
C GLU A 155 -9.37 12.52 -8.40
N GLN A 156 -10.36 12.36 -9.25
CA GLN A 156 -11.37 11.31 -9.12
C GLN A 156 -10.76 9.91 -9.18
N ILE A 157 -9.82 9.68 -10.10
CA ILE A 157 -9.13 8.40 -10.26
C ILE A 157 -8.25 8.09 -9.02
N VAL A 158 -7.51 9.09 -8.54
CA VAL A 158 -6.65 8.94 -7.36
C VAL A 158 -7.46 8.69 -6.10
N ARG A 159 -8.65 9.25 -5.99
CA ARG A 159 -9.55 9.18 -4.83
C ARG A 159 -10.53 8.01 -4.86
N ASP A 160 -10.42 7.08 -5.78
CA ASP A 160 -11.32 5.94 -5.85
C ASP A 160 -11.15 5.03 -4.62
N ASP A 161 -12.06 5.13 -3.66
CA ASP A 161 -12.02 4.43 -2.36
C ASP A 161 -12.70 3.06 -2.39
N ARG A 162 -13.15 2.61 -3.55
CA ARG A 162 -13.82 1.31 -3.64
C ARG A 162 -12.81 0.19 -3.38
N GLU A 163 -13.07 -0.58 -2.37
CA GLU A 163 -12.28 -1.78 -2.07
C GLU A 163 -12.50 -2.86 -3.12
N LYS A 164 -11.46 -3.68 -3.32
CA LYS A 164 -11.50 -4.85 -4.23
C LYS A 164 -12.02 -4.52 -5.64
N THR A 165 -11.73 -3.30 -6.12
CA THR A 165 -12.07 -2.90 -7.49
C THR A 165 -10.84 -2.90 -8.37
N ASN A 166 -11.04 -3.36 -9.60
CA ASN A 166 -10.02 -3.28 -10.64
C ASN A 166 -10.30 -2.06 -11.52
N VAL A 167 -9.26 -1.29 -11.80
CA VAL A 167 -9.35 -0.05 -12.57
C VAL A 167 -8.34 -0.06 -13.70
N LEU A 168 -8.79 0.21 -14.91
CA LEU A 168 -7.93 0.48 -16.06
C LEU A 168 -8.00 1.96 -16.41
N VAL A 169 -6.87 2.65 -16.30
CA VAL A 169 -6.73 4.05 -16.74
C VAL A 169 -6.18 4.07 -18.15
N LEU A 170 -7.01 4.48 -19.09
CA LEU A 170 -6.61 4.71 -20.47
C LEU A 170 -6.26 6.18 -20.67
N ALA A 171 -5.08 6.44 -21.17
CA ALA A 171 -4.52 7.76 -21.13
C ALA A 171 -3.49 7.96 -22.25
N GLY A 172 -3.75 8.89 -23.15
CA GLY A 172 -2.83 9.23 -24.23
C GLY A 172 -1.46 9.76 -23.75
N PRO A 173 -0.51 9.95 -24.67
CA PRO A 173 0.82 10.46 -24.35
C PRO A 173 0.75 11.81 -23.67
N GLY A 174 1.51 12.00 -22.58
CA GLY A 174 1.56 13.28 -21.87
C GLY A 174 0.34 13.63 -21.03
N SER A 175 -0.58 12.70 -20.80
CA SER A 175 -1.76 12.90 -19.95
C SER A 175 -1.49 12.76 -18.44
N GLY A 176 -0.29 12.32 -18.06
CA GLY A 176 0.10 12.17 -16.67
C GLY A 176 -0.17 10.78 -16.09
N LYS A 177 -0.15 9.72 -16.89
CA LYS A 177 -0.28 8.30 -16.47
C LYS A 177 0.50 7.99 -15.20
N THR A 178 1.83 8.08 -15.28
CA THR A 178 2.72 7.79 -14.14
C THR A 178 2.48 8.72 -12.94
N ARG A 179 2.06 9.97 -13.18
CA ARG A 179 1.69 10.91 -12.11
C ARG A 179 0.48 10.39 -11.33
N VAL A 180 -0.58 10.00 -12.02
CA VAL A 180 -1.79 9.42 -11.40
C VAL A 180 -1.44 8.16 -10.62
N LEU A 181 -0.60 7.28 -11.18
CA LEU A 181 -0.15 6.06 -10.53
C LEU A 181 0.58 6.35 -9.21
N VAL A 182 1.55 7.27 -9.22
CA VAL A 182 2.32 7.66 -8.03
C VAL A 182 1.44 8.35 -6.98
N HIS A 183 0.55 9.26 -7.41
CA HIS A 183 -0.40 9.92 -6.52
C HIS A 183 -1.43 8.94 -5.95
N ARG A 184 -1.82 7.91 -6.71
CA ARG A 184 -2.69 6.84 -6.19
C ARG A 184 -2.04 6.09 -5.04
N ILE A 185 -0.78 5.70 -5.17
CA ILE A 185 -0.03 5.06 -4.07
C ILE A 185 0.10 6.01 -2.88
N ALA A 186 0.46 7.27 -3.13
CA ALA A 186 0.55 8.26 -2.06
C ALA A 186 -0.78 8.44 -1.33
N TYR A 187 -1.90 8.42 -2.06
CA TYR A 187 -3.25 8.49 -1.51
C TYR A 187 -3.56 7.27 -0.64
N LEU A 188 -3.29 6.06 -1.13
CA LEU A 188 -3.49 4.83 -0.36
C LEU A 188 -2.70 4.88 0.95
N VAL A 189 -1.42 5.28 0.92
CA VAL A 189 -0.55 5.30 2.10
C VAL A 189 -0.89 6.43 3.06
N LYS A 190 -0.99 7.67 2.58
CA LYS A 190 -1.13 8.88 3.44
C LYS A 190 -2.56 9.23 3.80
N ILE A 191 -3.52 8.93 2.92
CA ILE A 191 -4.92 9.30 3.10
C ILE A 191 -5.73 8.12 3.61
N ASN A 192 -5.65 6.96 2.93
CA ASN A 192 -6.38 5.76 3.34
C ASN A 192 -5.67 4.97 4.44
N ARG A 193 -4.40 5.31 4.75
CA ARG A 193 -3.59 4.62 5.77
C ARG A 193 -3.39 3.13 5.50
N GLU A 194 -3.35 2.76 4.23
CA GLU A 194 -2.96 1.42 3.83
C GLU A 194 -1.50 1.14 4.21
N ASP A 195 -1.22 -0.11 4.57
CA ASP A 195 0.15 -0.53 4.83
C ASP A 195 0.97 -0.47 3.52
N PRO A 196 2.03 0.34 3.45
CA PRO A 196 2.85 0.43 2.26
C PRO A 196 3.51 -0.91 1.87
N ASN A 197 3.70 -1.85 2.80
CA ASN A 197 4.16 -3.21 2.47
C ASN A 197 3.12 -4.01 1.69
N GLY A 198 1.84 -3.67 1.82
CA GLY A 198 0.74 -4.27 1.08
C GLY A 198 0.60 -3.77 -0.36
N ILE A 199 1.51 -2.90 -0.83
CA ILE A 199 1.44 -2.28 -2.15
C ILE A 199 2.58 -2.78 -3.04
N LEU A 200 2.22 -3.39 -4.18
CA LEU A 200 3.13 -3.81 -5.24
C LEU A 200 2.89 -2.98 -6.49
N LEU A 201 3.93 -2.32 -6.97
CA LEU A 201 3.93 -1.65 -8.27
C LEU A 201 4.86 -2.36 -9.25
N LEU A 202 4.34 -2.67 -10.41
CA LEU A 202 5.07 -3.25 -11.53
C LEU A 202 5.31 -2.18 -12.59
N ALA A 203 6.57 -1.85 -12.80
CA ALA A 203 7.03 -0.93 -13.83
C ALA A 203 7.53 -1.70 -15.05
N TYR A 204 7.42 -1.09 -16.23
CA TYR A 204 7.88 -1.68 -17.48
C TYR A 204 9.38 -2.00 -17.48
N ASN A 205 10.21 -1.11 -16.95
CA ASN A 205 11.65 -1.30 -16.91
C ASN A 205 12.28 -0.74 -15.62
N ARG A 206 13.59 -1.02 -15.44
CA ARG A 206 14.33 -0.60 -14.24
C ARG A 206 14.43 0.93 -14.08
N HIS A 207 14.48 1.65 -15.20
CA HIS A 207 14.53 3.11 -15.21
C HIS A 207 13.23 3.70 -14.69
N ALA A 208 12.09 3.23 -15.23
CA ALA A 208 10.76 3.65 -14.75
C ALA A 208 10.58 3.31 -13.27
N ALA A 209 11.01 2.12 -12.84
CA ALA A 209 10.94 1.74 -11.42
C ALA A 209 11.77 2.68 -10.53
N ALA A 210 12.95 3.12 -10.96
CA ALA A 210 13.79 4.05 -10.21
C ALA A 210 13.14 5.44 -10.12
N GLU A 211 12.62 5.94 -11.23
CA GLU A 211 11.92 7.23 -11.29
C GLU A 211 10.66 7.23 -10.40
N ILE A 212 9.88 6.17 -10.44
CA ILE A 212 8.69 6.03 -9.60
C ILE A 212 9.05 6.03 -8.11
N ARG A 213 10.12 5.33 -7.71
CA ARG A 213 10.59 5.34 -6.30
C ARG A 213 10.98 6.75 -5.84
N GLU A 214 11.66 7.51 -6.68
CA GLU A 214 12.07 8.88 -6.34
C GLU A 214 10.85 9.80 -6.21
N ARG A 215 9.89 9.70 -7.12
CA ARG A 215 8.63 10.45 -7.04
C ARG A 215 7.82 10.08 -5.80
N LEU A 216 7.73 8.79 -5.47
CA LEU A 216 7.09 8.33 -4.23
C LEU A 216 7.78 8.91 -3.00
N ARG A 217 9.11 8.88 -2.97
CA ARG A 217 9.89 9.44 -1.86
C ARG A 217 9.60 10.92 -1.65
N THR A 218 9.43 11.68 -2.73
CA THR A 218 9.06 13.09 -2.67
C THR A 218 7.66 13.30 -2.07
N LEU A 219 6.68 12.42 -2.37
CA LEU A 219 5.30 12.57 -1.91
C LEU A 219 5.05 12.00 -0.51
N ILE A 220 5.63 10.85 -0.17
CA ILE A 220 5.33 10.12 1.07
C ILE A 220 6.54 9.94 2.00
N GLY A 221 7.70 10.47 1.60
CA GLY A 221 8.90 10.43 2.45
C GLY A 221 9.42 9.00 2.66
N ASP A 222 9.81 8.70 3.91
CA ASP A 222 10.42 7.41 4.27
C ASP A 222 9.51 6.20 4.08
N GLU A 223 8.20 6.37 4.06
CA GLU A 223 7.25 5.29 3.83
C GLU A 223 7.39 4.69 2.42
N ALA A 224 7.90 5.48 1.46
CA ALA A 224 8.15 5.02 0.10
C ALA A 224 9.06 3.77 0.03
N ARG A 225 9.95 3.57 1.01
CA ARG A 225 10.87 2.42 1.06
C ARG A 225 10.16 1.09 1.31
N PHE A 226 8.95 1.14 1.86
CA PHE A 226 8.16 -0.05 2.17
C PHE A 226 7.23 -0.44 1.01
N VAL A 227 6.98 0.46 0.06
CA VAL A 227 6.25 0.14 -1.18
C VAL A 227 7.16 -0.68 -2.07
N THR A 228 6.68 -1.86 -2.48
CA THR A 228 7.44 -2.70 -3.41
C THR A 228 7.28 -2.17 -4.83
N VAL A 229 8.34 -1.59 -5.38
CA VAL A 229 8.40 -1.18 -6.80
C VAL A 229 9.37 -2.09 -7.53
N SER A 230 8.91 -2.84 -8.51
CA SER A 230 9.69 -3.86 -9.23
C SER A 230 9.36 -3.84 -10.72
N THR A 231 10.18 -4.49 -11.54
CA THR A 231 9.73 -4.88 -12.88
C THR A 231 9.07 -6.25 -12.83
N ILE A 232 8.23 -6.57 -13.81
CA ILE A 232 7.53 -7.86 -13.90
C ILE A 232 8.53 -9.02 -13.87
N HIS A 233 9.60 -8.94 -14.65
CA HIS A 233 10.66 -9.96 -14.67
C HIS A 233 11.41 -10.08 -13.34
N SER A 234 11.67 -8.96 -12.63
CA SER A 234 12.31 -9.01 -11.33
C SER A 234 11.41 -9.63 -10.26
N LEU A 235 10.10 -9.42 -10.37
CA LEU A 235 9.11 -10.10 -9.53
C LEU A 235 9.14 -11.62 -9.79
N ALA A 236 9.06 -12.04 -11.06
CA ALA A 236 9.12 -13.45 -11.45
C ALA A 236 10.38 -14.15 -10.92
N MET A 237 11.55 -13.53 -11.10
CA MET A 237 12.82 -14.04 -10.58
C MET A 237 12.80 -14.21 -9.06
N ARG A 238 12.25 -13.24 -8.33
CA ARG A 238 12.11 -13.32 -6.88
C ARG A 238 11.20 -14.47 -6.45
N LEU A 239 10.09 -14.68 -7.15
CA LEU A 239 9.13 -15.75 -6.87
C LEU A 239 9.76 -17.13 -7.05
N VAL A 240 10.52 -17.36 -8.14
CA VAL A 240 11.18 -18.64 -8.38
C VAL A 240 12.51 -18.81 -7.62
N GLY A 241 12.91 -17.81 -6.82
CA GLY A 241 14.17 -17.86 -6.05
C GLY A 241 15.42 -17.72 -6.95
N ALA A 242 15.26 -17.26 -8.19
CA ALA A 242 16.39 -17.00 -9.09
C ALA A 242 17.11 -15.72 -8.67
N THR A 243 18.39 -15.82 -8.30
CA THR A 243 19.25 -14.68 -7.98
C THR A 243 20.29 -14.47 -9.04
N PHE A 244 20.57 -13.19 -9.37
CA PHE A 244 21.77 -12.88 -10.14
C PHE A 244 23.00 -13.09 -9.26
N SER A 245 23.70 -14.19 -9.39
CA SER A 245 25.04 -14.32 -8.83
C SER A 245 25.97 -13.44 -9.69
N VAL A 246 26.58 -12.45 -9.04
CA VAL A 246 27.62 -11.59 -9.64
C VAL A 246 28.81 -12.51 -9.93
N GLY A 247 29.00 -12.90 -11.19
CA GLY A 247 30.14 -13.72 -11.63
C GLY A 247 29.79 -15.00 -12.40
N ALA A 248 28.58 -15.48 -12.41
CA ALA A 248 28.21 -16.51 -13.36
C ALA A 248 28.12 -15.87 -14.75
N ARG A 249 28.86 -16.41 -15.73
CA ARG A 249 28.62 -16.13 -17.16
C ARG A 249 27.11 -16.22 -17.35
N ALA A 250 26.51 -15.12 -17.81
CA ALA A 250 25.12 -15.06 -18.19
C ALA A 250 24.94 -16.01 -19.42
N GLU A 251 24.81 -17.29 -19.15
CA GLU A 251 24.02 -18.15 -19.99
C GLU A 251 22.69 -17.43 -20.09
N ARG A 252 22.26 -17.15 -21.31
CA ARG A 252 21.07 -16.35 -21.63
C ARG A 252 19.95 -16.80 -20.69
N LEU A 253 19.65 -15.97 -19.66
CA LEU A 253 18.49 -16.20 -18.81
C LEU A 253 17.29 -16.20 -19.74
N ASP A 254 16.65 -17.34 -19.84
CA ASP A 254 15.41 -17.47 -20.59
C ASP A 254 14.29 -16.86 -19.75
N PHE A 255 14.09 -15.56 -19.93
CA PHE A 255 13.13 -14.78 -19.19
C PHE A 255 11.70 -15.29 -19.38
N GLU A 256 11.39 -15.86 -20.55
CA GLU A 256 10.08 -16.43 -20.84
C GLU A 256 9.82 -17.67 -19.97
N ASN A 257 10.80 -18.54 -19.81
CA ASN A 257 10.68 -19.70 -18.92
C ASN A 257 10.57 -19.28 -17.45
N ILE A 258 11.28 -18.25 -17.02
CA ILE A 258 11.18 -17.71 -15.64
C ILE A 258 9.76 -17.20 -15.37
N LEU A 259 9.13 -16.50 -16.30
CA LEU A 259 7.74 -16.04 -16.17
C LEU A 259 6.78 -17.25 -16.08
N LYS A 260 6.93 -18.24 -16.95
CA LYS A 260 6.12 -19.47 -16.94
C LYS A 260 6.27 -20.25 -15.63
N ASP A 261 7.48 -20.36 -15.10
CA ASP A 261 7.74 -21.05 -13.83
C ASP A 261 7.15 -20.30 -12.64
N ALA A 262 7.21 -18.95 -12.63
CA ALA A 262 6.55 -18.13 -11.63
C ALA A 262 5.03 -18.29 -11.64
N VAL A 263 4.43 -18.35 -12.85
CA VAL A 263 3.00 -18.62 -13.02
C VAL A 263 2.62 -20.01 -12.50
N ARG A 264 3.37 -21.05 -12.85
CA ARG A 264 3.13 -22.43 -12.35
C ARG A 264 3.22 -22.51 -10.85
N LEU A 265 4.20 -21.83 -10.26
CA LEU A 265 4.40 -21.78 -8.83
C LEU A 265 3.20 -21.14 -8.13
N LEU A 266 2.69 -20.01 -8.63
CA LEU A 266 1.53 -19.33 -8.07
C LEU A 266 0.22 -20.13 -8.24
N ARG A 267 0.11 -20.90 -9.33
CA ARG A 267 -1.02 -21.82 -9.56
C ARG A 267 -0.98 -23.02 -8.63
N GLY A 268 0.19 -23.36 -8.11
CA GLY A 268 0.38 -24.54 -7.29
C GLY A 268 0.04 -25.83 -8.03
N ASP A 269 0.53 -25.97 -9.25
CA ASP A 269 0.26 -27.12 -10.10
C ASP A 269 0.67 -28.43 -9.37
N GLY A 270 -0.30 -29.33 -9.19
CA GLY A 270 -0.10 -30.60 -8.46
C GLY A 270 -0.27 -30.52 -6.96
N MET A 271 -0.62 -29.36 -6.38
CA MET A 271 -0.87 -29.18 -4.95
C MET A 271 -2.38 -29.23 -4.63
N ASP A 272 -2.72 -29.65 -3.40
CA ASP A 272 -4.06 -29.47 -2.88
C ASP A 272 -4.36 -27.99 -2.62
N LYS A 273 -5.66 -27.65 -2.48
CA LYS A 273 -6.13 -26.27 -2.36
C LYS A 273 -5.48 -25.52 -1.18
N ILE A 274 -5.38 -26.15 -0.01
CA ILE A 274 -4.84 -25.52 1.22
C ILE A 274 -3.35 -25.22 1.06
N SER A 275 -2.58 -26.18 0.53
CA SER A 275 -1.15 -26.02 0.28
C SER A 275 -0.89 -24.91 -0.74
N ARG A 276 -1.71 -24.81 -1.79
CA ARG A 276 -1.63 -23.76 -2.81
C ARG A 276 -1.90 -22.37 -2.22
N GLU A 277 -2.95 -22.22 -1.43
CA GLU A 277 -3.31 -20.95 -0.80
C GLU A 277 -2.22 -20.49 0.17
N SER A 278 -1.70 -21.38 1.01
CA SER A 278 -0.61 -21.09 1.94
C SER A 278 0.70 -20.70 1.23
N LEU A 279 1.05 -21.43 0.16
CA LEU A 279 2.23 -21.09 -0.66
C LEU A 279 2.08 -19.71 -1.31
N ARG A 280 0.91 -19.45 -1.89
CA ARG A 280 0.63 -18.16 -2.52
C ARG A 280 0.69 -17.01 -1.53
N GLU A 281 0.10 -17.15 -0.35
CA GLU A 281 0.15 -16.15 0.72
C GLU A 281 1.60 -15.84 1.11
N THR A 282 2.43 -16.86 1.25
CA THR A 282 3.87 -16.71 1.53
C THR A 282 4.60 -15.97 0.40
N LEU A 283 4.33 -16.32 -0.85
CA LEU A 283 5.01 -15.76 -2.01
C LEU A 283 4.61 -14.32 -2.32
N ILE A 284 3.33 -14.00 -2.14
CA ILE A 284 2.77 -12.67 -2.44
C ILE A 284 2.94 -11.70 -1.24
N GLN A 285 3.40 -12.19 -0.08
CA GLN A 285 3.77 -11.37 1.07
C GLN A 285 2.66 -10.43 1.58
N GLY A 286 1.38 -10.83 1.44
CA GLY A 286 0.25 -10.04 1.92
C GLY A 286 -0.04 -8.78 1.09
N TYR A 287 0.35 -8.73 -0.18
CA TYR A 287 -0.05 -7.63 -1.06
C TYR A 287 -1.57 -7.55 -1.17
N ARG A 288 -2.09 -6.33 -1.06
CA ARG A 288 -3.51 -5.98 -1.21
C ARG A 288 -3.78 -5.14 -2.45
N TRP A 289 -2.74 -4.44 -2.91
CA TRP A 289 -2.81 -3.53 -4.05
C TRP A 289 -1.72 -3.87 -5.06
N LEU A 290 -2.14 -4.12 -6.29
CA LEU A 290 -1.25 -4.33 -7.44
C LEU A 290 -1.46 -3.17 -8.42
N LEU A 291 -0.39 -2.42 -8.67
CA LEU A 291 -0.41 -1.35 -9.66
C LEU A 291 0.52 -1.72 -10.82
N VAL A 292 0.10 -1.44 -12.04
CA VAL A 292 0.87 -1.76 -13.26
C VAL A 292 0.98 -0.53 -14.13
N ASP A 293 2.21 -0.13 -14.44
CA ASP A 293 2.51 0.96 -15.37
C ASP A 293 2.73 0.44 -16.78
N GLU A 294 2.43 1.24 -17.80
CA GLU A 294 2.57 0.94 -19.23
C GLU A 294 1.95 -0.42 -19.63
N TYR A 295 0.70 -0.63 -19.23
CA TYR A 295 0.00 -1.90 -19.41
C TYR A 295 -0.14 -2.34 -20.89
N GLN A 296 -0.05 -1.42 -21.86
CA GLN A 296 -0.03 -1.74 -23.29
C GLN A 296 1.17 -2.55 -23.72
N ASP A 297 2.27 -2.53 -22.97
CA ASP A 297 3.52 -3.22 -23.26
C ASP A 297 3.59 -4.63 -22.65
N VAL A 298 2.52 -5.06 -21.99
CA VAL A 298 2.41 -6.37 -21.34
C VAL A 298 2.23 -7.46 -22.38
N GLY A 299 3.16 -8.44 -22.40
CA GLY A 299 3.08 -9.65 -23.22
C GLY A 299 2.23 -10.76 -22.58
N PRO A 300 2.05 -11.89 -23.28
CA PRO A 300 1.19 -12.98 -22.79
C PRO A 300 1.64 -13.59 -21.46
N GLU A 301 2.93 -13.77 -21.27
CA GLU A 301 3.51 -14.37 -20.07
C GLU A 301 3.46 -13.39 -18.89
N GLU A 302 3.74 -12.09 -19.13
CA GLU A 302 3.58 -11.04 -18.13
C GLU A 302 2.11 -10.90 -17.72
N TYR A 303 1.20 -10.95 -18.69
CA TYR A 303 -0.24 -10.93 -18.43
C TYR A 303 -0.66 -12.11 -17.56
N ALA A 304 -0.18 -13.31 -17.85
CA ALA A 304 -0.46 -14.50 -17.06
C ALA A 304 0.05 -14.31 -15.61
N LEU A 305 1.26 -13.79 -15.43
CA LEU A 305 1.81 -13.52 -14.10
C LEU A 305 1.00 -12.48 -13.34
N ILE A 306 0.65 -11.35 -13.96
CA ILE A 306 -0.20 -10.31 -13.37
C ILE A 306 -1.53 -10.90 -12.92
N SER A 307 -2.15 -11.73 -13.77
CA SER A 307 -3.44 -12.39 -13.48
C SER A 307 -3.36 -13.32 -12.27
N GLU A 308 -2.29 -14.11 -12.16
CA GLU A 308 -2.08 -14.99 -11.02
C GLU A 308 -1.77 -14.20 -9.73
N VAL A 309 -0.95 -13.14 -9.81
CA VAL A 309 -0.70 -12.26 -8.67
C VAL A 309 -2.00 -11.59 -8.21
N ALA A 310 -2.83 -11.13 -9.12
CA ALA A 310 -4.13 -10.53 -8.81
C ALA A 310 -5.14 -11.53 -8.24
N GLY A 311 -4.88 -12.84 -8.35
CA GLY A 311 -5.73 -13.90 -7.81
C GLY A 311 -6.88 -14.32 -8.73
N ARG A 312 -6.83 -14.00 -10.02
CA ARG A 312 -7.91 -14.29 -10.96
C ARG A 312 -8.28 -15.78 -11.04
N SER A 313 -7.33 -16.68 -10.84
CA SER A 313 -7.55 -18.13 -10.84
C SER A 313 -8.14 -18.70 -9.56
N LEU A 314 -8.39 -17.85 -8.56
CA LEU A 314 -8.93 -18.26 -7.27
C LEU A 314 -10.45 -18.13 -7.24
N ASP A 315 -11.10 -19.12 -6.65
CA ASP A 315 -12.55 -19.14 -6.48
C ASP A 315 -13.03 -18.16 -5.40
N ASP A 316 -12.16 -17.88 -4.40
CA ASP A 316 -12.49 -17.01 -3.28
C ASP A 316 -12.17 -15.54 -3.62
N PRO A 317 -13.18 -14.67 -3.75
CA PRO A 317 -12.98 -13.24 -4.02
C PRO A 317 -12.20 -12.52 -2.91
N ASP A 318 -12.17 -13.06 -1.68
CA ASP A 318 -11.45 -12.45 -0.57
C ASP A 318 -9.93 -12.55 -0.73
N LEU A 319 -9.46 -13.47 -1.54
CA LEU A 319 -8.06 -13.63 -1.90
C LEU A 319 -7.63 -12.79 -3.12
N HIS A 320 -8.56 -12.07 -3.75
CA HIS A 320 -8.25 -11.21 -4.88
C HIS A 320 -7.59 -9.92 -4.42
N ILE A 321 -6.56 -9.49 -5.15
CA ILE A 321 -5.85 -8.22 -4.95
C ILE A 321 -6.48 -7.16 -5.86
N SER A 322 -6.66 -5.94 -5.36
CA SER A 322 -7.11 -4.82 -6.17
C SER A 322 -6.08 -4.46 -7.24
N LEU A 323 -6.48 -4.48 -8.51
CA LEU A 323 -5.61 -4.22 -9.65
C LEU A 323 -5.87 -2.83 -10.23
N PHE A 324 -4.83 -2.01 -10.30
CA PHE A 324 -4.86 -0.69 -10.92
C PHE A 324 -3.84 -0.62 -12.05
N ALA A 325 -4.29 -0.62 -13.28
CA ALA A 325 -3.43 -0.57 -14.45
C ALA A 325 -3.54 0.77 -15.18
N VAL A 326 -2.42 1.26 -15.68
CA VAL A 326 -2.34 2.49 -16.49
C VAL A 326 -1.74 2.13 -17.83
N GLY A 327 -2.38 2.55 -18.90
CA GLY A 327 -1.91 2.23 -20.25
C GLY A 327 -2.43 3.20 -21.30
N ASP A 328 -1.97 2.97 -22.53
CA ASP A 328 -2.30 3.76 -23.70
C ASP A 328 -2.54 2.80 -24.87
N ASP A 329 -3.77 2.69 -25.30
CA ASP A 329 -4.13 1.76 -26.39
C ASP A 329 -3.62 2.20 -27.77
N ASP A 330 -3.24 3.47 -27.93
CA ASP A 330 -2.68 4.02 -29.17
C ASP A 330 -1.14 3.92 -29.25
N GLN A 331 -0.44 3.60 -28.13
CA GLN A 331 1.03 3.56 -28.06
C GLN A 331 1.66 2.16 -28.12
N ASN A 332 0.97 1.15 -28.59
CA ASN A 332 1.56 -0.19 -28.70
C ASN A 332 2.60 -0.26 -29.82
N ILE A 333 3.85 0.12 -29.50
CA ILE A 333 4.99 0.07 -30.43
C ILE A 333 5.84 -1.22 -30.26
N TYR A 334 5.52 -2.07 -29.29
CA TYR A 334 6.24 -3.30 -28.98
C TYR A 334 5.51 -4.58 -29.41
N SER A 335 4.62 -4.49 -30.41
CA SER A 335 3.88 -5.65 -30.93
C SER A 335 4.80 -6.79 -31.43
N PHE A 336 6.01 -6.45 -31.85
CA PHE A 336 7.04 -7.42 -32.27
C PHE A 336 7.61 -8.28 -31.12
N SER A 337 7.48 -7.82 -29.84
CA SER A 337 7.89 -8.56 -28.63
C SER A 337 6.75 -9.36 -28.01
N GLY A 338 5.59 -9.45 -28.69
CA GLY A 338 4.41 -10.16 -28.15
C GLY A 338 3.45 -9.28 -27.37
N ALA A 339 3.77 -8.00 -27.11
CA ALA A 339 2.84 -7.06 -26.50
C ALA A 339 1.57 -6.93 -27.36
N SER A 340 0.41 -6.97 -26.73
CA SER A 340 -0.86 -7.01 -27.44
C SER A 340 -1.91 -6.10 -26.81
N ILE A 341 -2.44 -5.20 -27.62
CA ILE A 341 -3.63 -4.39 -27.33
C ILE A 341 -4.83 -5.26 -26.88
N ARG A 342 -4.79 -6.56 -27.23
CA ARG A 342 -5.82 -7.51 -26.81
C ARG A 342 -5.97 -7.54 -25.29
N HIS A 343 -4.87 -7.47 -24.54
CA HIS A 343 -4.90 -7.51 -23.06
C HIS A 343 -5.53 -6.25 -22.47
N ILE A 344 -5.35 -5.08 -23.09
CA ILE A 344 -6.07 -3.86 -22.71
C ILE A 344 -7.57 -4.03 -22.94
N ARG A 345 -7.97 -4.50 -24.11
CA ARG A 345 -9.38 -4.67 -24.47
C ARG A 345 -10.08 -5.75 -23.66
N GLN A 346 -9.36 -6.77 -23.23
CA GLN A 346 -9.87 -7.85 -22.41
C GLN A 346 -9.86 -7.54 -20.92
N PHE A 347 -9.13 -6.50 -20.48
CA PHE A 347 -8.99 -6.16 -19.07
C PHE A 347 -10.35 -5.97 -18.36
N GLU A 348 -11.28 -5.30 -19.02
CA GLU A 348 -12.62 -5.06 -18.48
C GLU A 348 -13.34 -6.38 -18.19
N GLN A 349 -13.28 -7.33 -19.12
CA GLN A 349 -13.94 -8.64 -18.96
C GLN A 349 -13.19 -9.53 -17.97
N ASP A 350 -11.86 -9.57 -18.08
CA ASP A 350 -11.01 -10.48 -17.35
C ASP A 350 -10.91 -10.15 -15.87
N PHE A 351 -10.95 -8.85 -15.52
CA PHE A 351 -10.85 -8.39 -14.14
C PHE A 351 -12.13 -7.71 -13.64
N SER A 352 -13.24 -7.79 -14.39
CA SER A 352 -14.48 -7.07 -14.07
C SER A 352 -14.23 -5.58 -13.79
N ALA A 353 -13.31 -5.00 -14.55
CA ALA A 353 -12.78 -3.66 -14.31
C ALA A 353 -13.60 -2.60 -15.03
N LYS A 354 -13.58 -1.39 -14.50
CA LYS A 354 -14.18 -0.22 -15.13
C LYS A 354 -13.10 0.65 -15.76
N PRO A 355 -13.10 0.88 -17.10
CA PRO A 355 -12.16 1.78 -17.73
C PRO A 355 -12.46 3.23 -17.36
N VAL A 356 -11.43 4.02 -17.16
CA VAL A 356 -11.48 5.47 -16.96
C VAL A 356 -10.47 6.15 -17.85
N PHE A 357 -10.80 7.34 -18.34
CA PHE A 357 -10.02 8.01 -19.38
C PHE A 357 -9.37 9.29 -18.85
N LEU A 358 -8.11 9.53 -19.23
CA LEU A 358 -7.43 10.81 -19.08
C LEU A 358 -7.32 11.48 -20.44
N THR A 359 -8.09 12.56 -20.62
CA THR A 359 -8.24 13.21 -21.93
C THR A 359 -7.36 14.44 -22.10
N GLN A 360 -6.80 15.00 -21.02
CA GLN A 360 -5.99 16.21 -21.09
C GLN A 360 -4.52 15.90 -21.28
N ASN A 361 -3.89 16.53 -22.30
CA ASN A 361 -2.45 16.41 -22.55
C ASN A 361 -1.70 17.61 -21.94
N TYR A 362 -0.63 17.33 -21.19
CA TYR A 362 0.22 18.33 -20.52
C TYR A 362 1.61 18.45 -21.14
N ARG A 363 1.96 17.57 -22.10
CA ARG A 363 3.30 17.49 -22.70
C ARG A 363 3.41 18.33 -23.96
N SER A 364 2.38 18.27 -24.83
CA SER A 364 2.43 18.81 -26.18
C SER A 364 1.50 19.99 -26.36
N THR A 365 1.89 20.93 -27.24
CA THR A 365 1.02 22.05 -27.61
C THR A 365 -0.19 21.57 -28.41
N GLY A 366 -1.28 22.34 -28.38
CA GLY A 366 -2.51 22.00 -29.11
C GLY A 366 -2.31 21.79 -30.62
N ASN A 367 -1.32 22.45 -31.22
CA ASN A 367 -1.01 22.27 -32.66
C ASN A 367 -0.41 20.88 -32.93
N ILE A 368 0.51 20.41 -32.07
CA ILE A 368 1.11 19.06 -32.19
C ILE A 368 0.00 18.01 -32.06
N ILE A 369 -0.88 18.16 -31.07
CA ILE A 369 -1.99 17.22 -30.85
C ILE A 369 -2.95 17.18 -32.03
N LYS A 370 -3.31 18.35 -32.57
CA LYS A 370 -4.18 18.43 -33.76
C LYS A 370 -3.56 17.75 -34.96
N THR A 371 -2.25 17.92 -35.17
CA THR A 371 -1.54 17.28 -36.29
C THR A 371 -1.43 15.77 -36.11
N ALA A 372 -1.24 15.29 -34.86
CA ALA A 372 -1.14 13.87 -34.57
C ALA A 372 -2.50 13.14 -34.72
N ASN A 373 -3.63 13.86 -34.54
CA ASN A 373 -4.98 13.30 -34.66
C ASN A 373 -5.59 13.46 -36.07
N ALA A 374 -4.90 14.11 -37.00
CA ALA A 374 -5.33 14.30 -38.39
C ALA A 374 -4.87 13.17 -39.29
#